data_71c64ea6a09fa46894c2e271d5bcb2df
#
_entry.id   71c64ea6a09fa46894c2e271d5bcb2df
#
_cell.length_a   1.000
_cell.length_b   1.000
_cell.length_c   1.000
_cell.angle_alpha   90.00
_cell.angle_beta   90.00
_cell.angle_gamma   90.00
#
_symmetry.space_group_name_H-M   'P 1'
#
loop_
_entity.id
_entity.type
_entity.pdbx_description
1 polymer ?
#
loop_
_entity_poly.entity_id
_entity_poly.type
_entity_poly.pdbx_seq_one_letter_code
_entity_poly.pdbx_strand_id
1 'polypeptide(L)'
;MQAIPFNPARDVIVPRRKEKEGQKLKYLDDDNLKKFLTYLEQLPNTYKNFYDTVLYKTLLATGLRIRECLALKWSDIELKNGTLDVNKTLNIIKEITGPKTKSSIRVIDLDNKTVLMLRLYKARQSQIGKEMGLTYEKVFSNSFDKHIDARMLSFRLVKHLERAGCPRFTFHAFRHTHASILLNAGLPYKEIQIRLGHAKLSMTMDIYSHLSKDNQKNATSFYEKAIEKLKSS
;
A
#
# COMPACT_ATOMS: atom_id res chain seq x y z
N MET A 1 21.51 44.58 1.74
CA MET A 1 20.27 43.82 2.04
C MET A 1 19.83 44.15 3.46
N GLN A 2 18.68 44.82 3.65
CA GLN A 2 18.14 45.07 4.99
C GLN A 2 17.50 43.78 5.50
N ALA A 3 18.03 43.23 6.60
CA ALA A 3 17.42 42.08 7.26
C ALA A 3 16.09 42.51 7.90
N ILE A 4 15.03 41.74 7.67
CA ILE A 4 13.73 41.97 8.32
C ILE A 4 13.91 41.65 9.81
N PRO A 5 13.73 42.61 10.75
CA PRO A 5 14.07 42.42 12.17
C PRO A 5 13.15 41.45 12.92
N PHE A 6 12.02 41.07 12.34
CA PHE A 6 11.10 40.07 12.90
C PHE A 6 10.38 39.28 11.77
N ASN A 7 10.00 38.05 12.04
CA ASN A 7 9.21 37.26 11.12
C ASN A 7 7.75 37.73 11.12
N PRO A 8 7.24 38.38 10.04
CA PRO A 8 5.87 38.90 10.01
C PRO A 8 4.81 37.80 10.00
N ALA A 9 5.19 36.53 9.78
CA ALA A 9 4.28 35.38 9.79
C ALA A 9 4.31 34.60 11.12
N ARG A 10 4.93 35.14 12.18
CA ARG A 10 5.09 34.42 13.47
C ARG A 10 3.77 34.00 14.09
N ASP A 11 2.73 34.82 13.95
CA ASP A 11 1.43 34.64 14.58
C ASP A 11 0.30 34.39 13.56
N VAL A 12 0.65 34.09 12.32
CA VAL A 12 -0.34 33.81 11.29
C VAL A 12 -0.98 32.43 11.53
N ILE A 13 -2.25 32.44 11.94
CA ILE A 13 -3.07 31.24 11.99
C ILE A 13 -3.44 30.90 10.56
N VAL A 14 -2.74 29.94 9.96
CA VAL A 14 -3.13 29.40 8.64
C VAL A 14 -4.45 28.65 8.81
N PRO A 15 -5.56 29.15 8.25
CA PRO A 15 -6.83 28.45 8.37
C PRO A 15 -6.69 27.04 7.74
N ARG A 16 -7.10 26.02 8.51
CA ARG A 16 -7.16 24.65 7.95
C ARG A 16 -8.07 24.71 6.72
N ARG A 17 -7.50 24.34 5.57
CA ARG A 17 -8.24 24.22 4.33
C ARG A 17 -9.46 23.36 4.59
N LYS A 18 -10.68 23.91 4.52
CA LYS A 18 -11.92 23.12 4.60
C LYS A 18 -11.81 22.04 3.53
N GLU A 19 -11.92 20.77 3.94
CA GLU A 19 -11.94 19.65 3.00
C GLU A 19 -13.07 19.93 2.01
N LYS A 20 -12.73 20.03 0.73
CA LYS A 20 -13.74 20.17 -0.31
C LYS A 20 -14.62 18.93 -0.26
N GLU A 21 -15.92 19.11 -0.17
CA GLU A 21 -16.93 18.07 -0.30
C GLU A 21 -16.69 17.31 -1.60
N GLY A 22 -16.24 16.11 -1.46
CA GLY A 22 -15.81 15.15 -2.46
C GLY A 22 -14.87 14.23 -1.74
N GLN A 23 -15.40 13.47 -0.74
CA GLN A 23 -14.60 12.56 0.07
C GLN A 23 -13.88 11.59 -0.88
N LYS A 24 -12.57 11.79 -1.04
CA LYS A 24 -11.72 10.75 -1.61
C LYS A 24 -11.90 9.52 -0.74
N LEU A 25 -12.33 8.42 -1.33
CA LEU A 25 -12.48 7.16 -0.60
C LEU A 25 -11.17 6.86 0.14
N LYS A 26 -11.27 6.74 1.45
CA LYS A 26 -10.11 6.42 2.30
C LYS A 26 -9.69 4.95 2.13
N TYR A 27 -10.63 4.06 1.82
CA TYR A 27 -10.41 2.63 1.55
C TYR A 27 -11.39 2.18 0.45
N LEU A 28 -11.12 1.03 -0.18
CA LEU A 28 -12.05 0.40 -1.11
C LEU A 28 -12.97 -0.53 -0.29
N ASP A 29 -14.27 -0.35 -0.47
CA ASP A 29 -15.25 -1.36 -0.06
C ASP A 29 -15.11 -2.64 -0.91
N ASP A 30 -15.76 -3.70 -0.50
CA ASP A 30 -15.64 -5.02 -1.13
C ASP A 30 -16.09 -5.00 -2.60
N ASP A 31 -17.14 -4.26 -2.94
CA ASP A 31 -17.66 -4.17 -4.30
C ASP A 31 -16.69 -3.45 -5.24
N ASN A 32 -16.18 -2.29 -4.81
CA ASN A 32 -15.19 -1.53 -5.59
C ASN A 32 -13.85 -2.27 -5.69
N LEU A 33 -13.44 -2.98 -4.62
CA LEU A 33 -12.24 -3.80 -4.65
C LEU A 33 -12.40 -4.96 -5.65
N LYS A 34 -13.49 -5.72 -5.58
CA LYS A 34 -13.80 -6.81 -6.51
C LYS A 34 -13.83 -6.33 -7.95
N LYS A 35 -14.54 -5.22 -8.20
CA LYS A 35 -14.65 -4.60 -9.52
C LYS A 35 -13.28 -4.19 -10.08
N PHE A 36 -12.44 -3.58 -9.27
CA PHE A 36 -11.09 -3.17 -9.67
C PHE A 36 -10.18 -4.38 -9.95
N LEU A 37 -10.21 -5.42 -9.09
CA LEU A 37 -9.42 -6.64 -9.29
C LEU A 37 -9.83 -7.37 -10.57
N THR A 38 -11.14 -7.53 -10.83
CA THR A 38 -11.66 -8.14 -12.05
C THR A 38 -11.23 -7.35 -13.30
N TYR A 39 -11.29 -6.02 -13.25
CA TYR A 39 -10.79 -5.18 -14.34
C TYR A 39 -9.29 -5.41 -14.61
N LEU A 40 -8.46 -5.51 -13.57
CA LEU A 40 -7.02 -5.76 -13.74
C LEU A 40 -6.73 -7.11 -14.41
N GLU A 41 -7.56 -8.13 -14.18
CA GLU A 41 -7.44 -9.46 -14.79
C GLU A 41 -7.82 -9.48 -16.27
N GLN A 42 -8.67 -8.56 -16.70
CA GLN A 42 -9.12 -8.40 -18.09
C GLN A 42 -8.19 -7.49 -18.92
N LEU A 43 -7.16 -6.91 -18.33
CA LEU A 43 -6.24 -6.03 -19.06
C LEU A 43 -5.47 -6.80 -20.15
N PRO A 44 -5.25 -6.20 -21.33
CA PRO A 44 -4.37 -6.76 -22.36
C PRO A 44 -2.99 -7.11 -21.78
N ASN A 45 -2.44 -8.28 -22.20
CA ASN A 45 -1.16 -8.80 -21.70
C ASN A 45 0.04 -8.02 -22.26
N THR A 46 0.15 -6.75 -21.92
CA THR A 46 1.32 -5.92 -22.18
C THR A 46 2.20 -5.82 -20.94
N TYR A 47 3.51 -5.60 -21.12
CA TYR A 47 4.39 -5.41 -19.97
C TYR A 47 3.94 -4.25 -19.06
N LYS A 48 3.45 -3.16 -19.64
CA LYS A 48 2.95 -2.00 -18.89
C LYS A 48 1.75 -2.35 -18.01
N ASN A 49 0.76 -3.06 -18.55
CA ASN A 49 -0.42 -3.48 -17.80
C ASN A 49 -0.05 -4.52 -16.73
N PHE A 50 0.86 -5.42 -17.05
CA PHE A 50 1.38 -6.39 -16.08
C PHE A 50 2.13 -5.70 -14.94
N TYR A 51 3.00 -4.74 -15.24
CA TYR A 51 3.65 -3.88 -14.25
C TYR A 51 2.63 -3.22 -13.31
N ASP A 52 1.58 -2.57 -13.87
CA ASP A 52 0.56 -1.88 -13.09
C ASP A 52 -0.23 -2.86 -12.21
N THR A 53 -0.61 -4.00 -12.76
CA THR A 53 -1.31 -5.06 -12.02
C THR A 53 -0.47 -5.58 -10.85
N VAL A 54 0.81 -5.88 -11.09
CA VAL A 54 1.72 -6.36 -10.04
C VAL A 54 1.93 -5.29 -8.98
N LEU A 55 2.11 -4.03 -9.35
CA LEU A 55 2.25 -2.91 -8.41
C LEU A 55 1.02 -2.79 -7.49
N TYR A 56 -0.18 -2.77 -8.07
CA TYR A 56 -1.41 -2.60 -7.29
C TYR A 56 -1.70 -3.80 -6.40
N LYS A 57 -1.55 -5.03 -6.92
CA LYS A 57 -1.72 -6.26 -6.13
C LYS A 57 -0.68 -6.36 -5.01
N THR A 58 0.58 -5.94 -5.25
CA THR A 58 1.61 -5.91 -4.19
C THR A 58 1.26 -4.90 -3.10
N LEU A 59 0.83 -3.69 -3.46
CA LEU A 59 0.40 -2.69 -2.48
C LEU A 59 -0.78 -3.19 -1.63
N LEU A 60 -1.74 -3.87 -2.26
CA LEU A 60 -2.89 -4.45 -1.58
C LEU A 60 -2.49 -5.60 -0.65
N ALA A 61 -1.63 -6.51 -1.10
CA ALA A 61 -1.21 -7.69 -0.33
C ALA A 61 -0.30 -7.37 0.85
N THR A 62 0.45 -6.27 0.79
CA THR A 62 1.48 -5.94 1.78
C THR A 62 1.13 -4.72 2.65
N GLY A 63 0.23 -3.86 2.20
CA GLY A 63 -0.05 -2.58 2.84
C GLY A 63 1.12 -1.59 2.81
N LEU A 64 2.11 -1.77 1.92
CA LEU A 64 3.23 -0.84 1.76
C LEU A 64 2.77 0.58 1.40
N ARG A 65 3.53 1.58 1.85
CA ARG A 65 3.42 2.91 1.27
C ARG A 65 3.98 2.88 -0.15
N ILE A 66 3.40 3.65 -1.08
CA ILE A 66 3.87 3.67 -2.48
C ILE A 66 5.38 3.94 -2.57
N ARG A 67 5.94 4.81 -1.74
CA ARG A 67 7.37 5.13 -1.76
C ARG A 67 8.24 4.03 -1.15
N GLU A 68 7.75 3.22 -0.22
CA GLU A 68 8.39 1.99 0.26
C GLU A 68 8.41 0.97 -0.88
N CYS A 69 7.27 0.77 -1.54
CA CYS A 69 7.14 -0.15 -2.66
C CYS A 69 8.07 0.19 -3.83
N LEU A 70 8.17 1.48 -4.21
CA LEU A 70 9.05 1.95 -5.29
C LEU A 70 10.54 1.92 -4.92
N ALA A 71 10.90 1.81 -3.64
CA ALA A 71 12.27 1.67 -3.18
C ALA A 71 12.74 0.21 -3.17
N LEU A 72 11.85 -0.77 -3.36
CA LEU A 72 12.18 -2.19 -3.29
C LEU A 72 13.17 -2.60 -4.38
N LYS A 73 14.17 -3.36 -3.95
CA LYS A 73 15.08 -4.15 -4.81
C LYS A 73 14.70 -5.62 -4.76
N TRP A 74 15.10 -6.39 -5.75
CA TRP A 74 14.91 -7.85 -5.72
C TRP A 74 15.66 -8.53 -4.57
N SER A 75 16.73 -7.91 -4.06
CA SER A 75 17.44 -8.37 -2.85
C SER A 75 16.64 -8.20 -1.56
N ASP A 76 15.58 -7.40 -1.55
CA ASP A 76 14.71 -7.22 -0.39
C ASP A 76 13.58 -8.27 -0.32
N ILE A 77 13.47 -9.14 -1.35
CA ILE A 77 12.41 -10.13 -1.44
C ILE A 77 13.01 -11.53 -1.50
N GLU A 78 12.81 -12.30 -0.45
CA GLU A 78 13.18 -13.71 -0.40
C GLU A 78 12.00 -14.56 -0.92
N LEU A 79 12.01 -14.80 -2.24
CA LEU A 79 10.91 -15.50 -2.90
C LEU A 79 10.80 -16.98 -2.50
N LYS A 80 11.86 -17.61 -1.95
CA LYS A 80 11.81 -19.01 -1.50
C LYS A 80 11.00 -19.12 -0.21
N ASN A 81 11.26 -18.23 0.73
CA ASN A 81 10.61 -18.21 2.04
C ASN A 81 9.35 -17.34 2.06
N GLY A 82 9.09 -16.57 1.01
CA GLY A 82 7.93 -15.70 0.92
C GLY A 82 8.00 -14.50 1.87
N THR A 83 9.18 -13.88 2.03
CA THR A 83 9.36 -12.72 2.91
C THR A 83 9.82 -11.49 2.14
N LEU A 84 9.44 -10.30 2.64
CA LEU A 84 9.78 -9.00 2.08
C LEU A 84 10.30 -8.08 3.19
N ASP A 85 11.52 -7.58 3.04
CA ASP A 85 12.15 -6.66 3.97
C ASP A 85 11.89 -5.20 3.59
N VAL A 86 11.27 -4.45 4.50
CA VAL A 86 10.96 -3.03 4.35
C VAL A 86 11.92 -2.22 5.20
N ASN A 87 13.02 -1.78 4.62
CA ASN A 87 14.11 -1.09 5.31
C ASN A 87 14.48 0.26 4.68
N LYS A 88 13.76 0.68 3.63
CA LYS A 88 14.04 1.91 2.87
C LYS A 88 12.79 2.56 2.30
N THR A 89 12.91 3.80 1.88
CA THR A 89 11.85 4.56 1.21
C THR A 89 12.46 5.47 0.14
N LEU A 90 11.67 5.77 -0.89
CA LEU A 90 12.07 6.69 -1.94
C LEU A 90 11.64 8.12 -1.55
N ASN A 91 12.55 9.09 -1.54
CA ASN A 91 12.21 10.49 -1.30
C ASN A 91 11.63 11.19 -2.57
N ILE A 92 11.33 12.47 -2.48
CA ILE A 92 10.71 13.22 -3.58
C ILE A 92 11.67 13.38 -4.78
N ILE A 93 12.96 13.46 -4.51
CA ILE A 93 14.01 13.59 -5.55
C ILE A 93 14.50 12.23 -6.06
N LYS A 94 13.76 11.15 -5.73
CA LYS A 94 14.01 9.76 -6.16
C LYS A 94 15.30 9.15 -5.62
N GLU A 95 15.76 9.60 -4.47
CA GLU A 95 16.85 8.96 -3.74
C GLU A 95 16.31 7.99 -2.69
N ILE A 96 17.02 6.90 -2.49
CA ILE A 96 16.73 5.95 -1.43
C ILE A 96 17.23 6.55 -0.11
N THR A 97 16.31 6.61 0.85
CA THR A 97 16.61 7.05 2.22
C THR A 97 16.19 5.97 3.21
N GLY A 98 16.83 5.96 4.38
CA GLY A 98 16.37 5.15 5.50
C GLY A 98 14.96 5.57 5.94
N PRO A 99 14.22 4.69 6.61
CA PRO A 99 12.90 5.02 7.12
C PRO A 99 13.00 6.11 8.20
N LYS A 100 11.99 6.98 8.29
CA LYS A 100 11.95 8.08 9.26
C LYS A 100 11.88 7.63 10.73
N THR A 101 11.45 6.40 10.98
CA THR A 101 11.29 5.83 12.33
C THR A 101 11.75 4.37 12.34
N LYS A 102 12.28 3.91 13.49
CA LYS A 102 12.66 2.49 13.69
C LYS A 102 11.48 1.53 13.45
N SER A 103 10.25 1.94 13.80
CA SER A 103 9.03 1.14 13.58
C SER A 103 8.68 0.93 12.11
N SER A 104 9.28 1.68 11.20
CA SER A 104 9.08 1.50 9.75
C SER A 104 9.92 0.36 9.17
N ILE A 105 10.98 -0.09 9.88
CA ILE A 105 11.78 -1.27 9.50
C ILE A 105 11.01 -2.51 9.94
N ARG A 106 10.72 -3.41 9.00
CA ARG A 106 9.93 -4.61 9.26
C ARG A 106 10.07 -5.63 8.15
N VAL A 107 9.83 -6.89 8.49
CA VAL A 107 9.67 -7.98 7.53
C VAL A 107 8.18 -8.29 7.38
N ILE A 108 7.74 -8.54 6.17
CA ILE A 108 6.35 -8.86 5.83
C ILE A 108 6.32 -10.24 5.19
N ASP A 109 5.52 -11.15 5.74
CA ASP A 109 5.23 -12.42 5.09
C ASP A 109 4.28 -12.22 3.91
N LEU A 110 4.61 -12.85 2.79
CA LEU A 110 3.84 -12.82 1.55
C LEU A 110 3.04 -14.11 1.40
N ASP A 111 1.80 -14.00 0.97
CA ASP A 111 1.02 -15.15 0.58
C ASP A 111 1.53 -15.80 -0.72
N ASN A 112 1.20 -17.09 -0.91
CA ASN A 112 1.68 -17.88 -2.05
C ASN A 112 1.31 -17.30 -3.41
N LYS A 113 0.15 -16.66 -3.54
CA LYS A 113 -0.29 -16.02 -4.80
C LYS A 113 0.56 -14.80 -5.11
N THR A 114 0.88 -14.00 -4.08
CA THR A 114 1.77 -12.82 -4.20
C THR A 114 3.20 -13.26 -4.56
N VAL A 115 3.72 -14.31 -3.93
CA VAL A 115 5.04 -14.89 -4.27
C VAL A 115 5.08 -15.35 -5.72
N LEU A 116 4.08 -16.12 -6.17
CA LEU A 116 4.01 -16.59 -7.55
C LEU A 116 3.94 -15.43 -8.56
N MET A 117 3.10 -14.43 -8.29
CA MET A 117 2.98 -13.24 -9.12
C MET A 117 4.33 -12.50 -9.24
N LEU A 118 5.05 -12.32 -8.14
CA LEU A 118 6.36 -11.66 -8.12
C LEU A 118 7.43 -12.50 -8.85
N ARG A 119 7.40 -13.84 -8.75
CA ARG A 119 8.29 -14.72 -9.52
C ARG A 119 8.06 -14.57 -11.04
N LEU A 120 6.81 -14.58 -11.48
CA LEU A 120 6.47 -14.39 -12.90
C LEU A 120 6.88 -13.00 -13.39
N TYR A 121 6.68 -11.97 -12.55
CA TYR A 121 7.08 -10.61 -12.87
C TYR A 121 8.60 -10.47 -12.98
N LYS A 122 9.36 -11.04 -12.04
CA LYS A 122 10.84 -11.09 -12.08
C LYS A 122 11.35 -11.78 -13.34
N ALA A 123 10.76 -12.92 -13.70
CA ALA A 123 11.14 -13.66 -14.89
C ALA A 123 10.93 -12.83 -16.17
N ARG A 124 9.76 -12.19 -16.30
CA ARG A 124 9.45 -11.33 -17.46
C ARG A 124 10.34 -10.09 -17.52
N GLN A 125 10.61 -9.46 -16.38
CA GLN A 125 11.54 -8.31 -16.28
C GLN A 125 12.96 -8.73 -16.67
N SER A 126 13.43 -9.91 -16.21
CA SER A 126 14.73 -10.47 -16.58
C SER A 126 14.85 -10.77 -18.08
N GLN A 127 13.78 -11.28 -18.71
CA GLN A 127 13.76 -11.52 -20.16
C GLN A 127 13.95 -10.20 -20.93
N ILE A 128 13.18 -9.16 -20.59
CA ILE A 128 13.30 -7.83 -21.20
C ILE A 128 14.71 -7.25 -20.96
N GLY A 129 15.26 -7.43 -19.75
CA GLY A 129 16.60 -7.00 -19.43
C GLY A 129 17.67 -7.64 -20.32
N LYS A 130 17.56 -8.96 -20.58
CA LYS A 130 18.48 -9.67 -21.50
C LYS A 130 18.42 -9.09 -22.91
N GLU A 131 17.22 -8.81 -23.42
CA GLU A 131 17.03 -8.20 -24.75
C GLU A 131 17.63 -6.80 -24.85
N MET A 132 17.68 -6.07 -23.73
CA MET A 132 18.22 -4.70 -23.64
C MET A 132 19.68 -4.63 -23.14
N GLY A 133 20.32 -5.76 -22.82
CA GLY A 133 21.65 -5.79 -22.20
C GLY A 133 21.68 -5.19 -20.78
N LEU A 134 20.58 -5.29 -20.02
CA LEU A 134 20.38 -4.68 -18.72
C LEU A 134 19.99 -5.72 -17.66
N THR A 135 20.52 -5.55 -16.45
CA THR A 135 20.05 -6.30 -15.27
C THR A 135 19.21 -5.40 -14.37
N TYR A 136 17.97 -5.79 -14.12
CA TYR A 136 17.10 -5.06 -13.23
C TYR A 136 17.37 -5.41 -11.77
N GLU A 137 17.80 -4.42 -10.99
CA GLU A 137 17.93 -4.54 -9.54
C GLU A 137 16.64 -4.17 -8.82
N LYS A 138 15.92 -3.19 -9.34
CA LYS A 138 14.69 -2.65 -8.73
C LYS A 138 13.48 -3.47 -9.14
N VAL A 139 12.57 -3.68 -8.20
CA VAL A 139 11.30 -4.38 -8.47
C VAL A 139 10.42 -3.50 -9.36
N PHE A 140 10.23 -2.24 -8.98
CA PHE A 140 9.36 -1.30 -9.71
C PHE A 140 10.19 -0.15 -10.30
N SER A 141 10.66 -0.35 -11.52
CA SER A 141 11.47 0.61 -12.26
C SER A 141 10.94 0.83 -13.67
N ASN A 142 11.49 1.81 -14.38
CA ASN A 142 11.27 1.98 -15.82
C ASN A 142 12.17 1.02 -16.63
N SER A 143 12.11 1.10 -17.95
CA SER A 143 12.89 0.26 -18.87
C SER A 143 14.41 0.37 -18.71
N PHE A 144 14.90 1.40 -18.05
CA PHE A 144 16.34 1.65 -17.81
C PHE A 144 16.73 1.42 -16.34
N ASP A 145 15.96 0.64 -15.61
CA ASP A 145 16.11 0.39 -14.17
C ASP A 145 16.21 1.68 -13.31
N LYS A 146 15.50 2.74 -13.71
CA LYS A 146 15.41 3.99 -12.94
C LYS A 146 14.09 4.10 -12.21
N HIS A 147 14.08 4.74 -11.06
CA HIS A 147 12.86 4.97 -10.27
C HIS A 147 11.84 5.81 -11.05
N ILE A 148 10.59 5.35 -11.04
CA ILE A 148 9.45 6.06 -11.63
C ILE A 148 8.91 7.09 -10.64
N ASP A 149 8.44 8.23 -11.14
CA ASP A 149 7.78 9.24 -10.31
C ASP A 149 6.42 8.73 -9.83
N ALA A 150 6.18 8.75 -8.53
CA ALA A 150 4.92 8.32 -7.93
C ALA A 150 3.71 9.14 -8.45
N ARG A 151 3.92 10.40 -8.88
CA ARG A 151 2.88 11.23 -9.49
C ARG A 151 2.44 10.66 -10.84
N MET A 152 3.41 10.23 -11.67
CA MET A 152 3.09 9.59 -12.96
C MET A 152 2.28 8.29 -12.76
N LEU A 153 2.65 7.49 -11.76
CA LEU A 153 1.89 6.29 -11.40
C LEU A 153 0.49 6.64 -10.87
N SER A 154 0.33 7.76 -10.16
CA SER A 154 -0.98 8.24 -9.70
C SER A 154 -1.88 8.59 -10.89
N PHE A 155 -1.37 9.23 -11.94
CA PHE A 155 -2.15 9.48 -13.18
C PHE A 155 -2.55 8.17 -13.86
N ARG A 156 -1.64 7.16 -13.88
CA ARG A 156 -1.97 5.84 -14.44
C ARG A 156 -3.07 5.15 -13.62
N LEU A 157 -2.99 5.20 -12.29
CA LEU A 157 -4.02 4.67 -11.40
C LEU A 157 -5.39 5.32 -11.69
N VAL A 158 -5.45 6.64 -11.79
CA VAL A 158 -6.71 7.36 -12.10
C VAL A 158 -7.31 6.88 -13.42
N LYS A 159 -6.50 6.68 -14.47
CA LYS A 159 -6.97 6.14 -15.76
C LYS A 159 -7.50 4.71 -15.63
N HIS A 160 -6.86 3.87 -14.82
CA HIS A 160 -7.36 2.51 -14.55
C HIS A 160 -8.68 2.54 -13.79
N LEU A 161 -8.83 3.43 -12.78
CA LEU A 161 -10.06 3.58 -12.01
C LEU A 161 -11.23 4.04 -12.87
N GLU A 162 -11.01 5.03 -13.75
CA GLU A 162 -12.01 5.52 -14.70
C GLU A 162 -12.49 4.39 -15.63
N ARG A 163 -11.56 3.60 -16.19
CA ARG A 163 -11.89 2.48 -17.06
C ARG A 163 -12.58 1.33 -16.31
N ALA A 164 -12.21 1.10 -15.06
CA ALA A 164 -12.88 0.12 -14.20
C ALA A 164 -14.26 0.60 -13.72
N GLY A 165 -14.62 1.87 -13.94
CA GLY A 165 -15.82 2.47 -13.39
C GLY A 165 -15.82 2.49 -11.86
N CYS A 166 -14.65 2.65 -11.27
CA CYS A 166 -14.45 2.76 -9.83
C CYS A 166 -14.31 4.23 -9.41
N PRO A 167 -14.72 4.59 -8.19
CA PRO A 167 -14.47 5.90 -7.64
C PRO A 167 -12.98 6.22 -7.57
N ARG A 168 -12.61 7.50 -7.64
CA ARG A 168 -11.20 7.92 -7.53
C ARG A 168 -10.68 7.72 -6.10
N PHE A 169 -9.54 7.02 -5.98
CA PHE A 169 -8.79 6.88 -4.74
C PHE A 169 -7.28 7.04 -4.99
N THR A 170 -6.50 7.10 -3.93
CA THR A 170 -5.04 7.23 -3.97
C THR A 170 -4.36 5.92 -3.62
N PHE A 171 -3.05 5.80 -3.86
CA PHE A 171 -2.27 4.63 -3.41
C PHE A 171 -2.41 4.33 -1.91
N HIS A 172 -2.70 5.35 -1.10
CA HIS A 172 -2.88 5.16 0.33
C HIS A 172 -4.15 4.35 0.66
N ALA A 173 -5.15 4.37 -0.22
CA ALA A 173 -6.35 3.56 -0.07
C ALA A 173 -6.05 2.06 -0.10
N PHE A 174 -5.09 1.57 -0.91
CA PHE A 174 -4.69 0.16 -0.88
C PHE A 174 -4.21 -0.28 0.51
N ARG A 175 -3.43 0.57 1.18
CA ARG A 175 -2.96 0.32 2.53
C ARG A 175 -4.09 0.32 3.56
N HIS A 176 -5.04 1.24 3.43
CA HIS A 176 -6.24 1.25 4.27
C HIS A 176 -7.11 0.02 4.03
N THR A 177 -7.30 -0.37 2.77
CA THR A 177 -8.04 -1.59 2.41
C THR A 177 -7.36 -2.84 2.96
N HIS A 178 -6.03 -2.94 2.84
CA HIS A 178 -5.25 -4.02 3.46
C HIS A 178 -5.50 -4.10 4.98
N ALA A 179 -5.42 -2.97 5.68
CA ALA A 179 -5.69 -2.91 7.12
C ALA A 179 -7.13 -3.32 7.44
N SER A 180 -8.12 -2.86 6.66
CA SER A 180 -9.54 -3.22 6.83
C SER A 180 -9.79 -4.71 6.66
N ILE A 181 -9.19 -5.33 5.63
CA ILE A 181 -9.30 -6.78 5.39
C ILE A 181 -8.75 -7.56 6.59
N LEU A 182 -7.56 -7.18 7.10
CA LEU A 182 -6.97 -7.86 8.26
C LEU A 182 -7.78 -7.66 9.54
N LEU A 183 -8.33 -6.46 9.76
CA LEU A 183 -9.20 -6.17 10.90
C LEU A 183 -10.49 -7.00 10.85
N ASN A 184 -11.13 -7.06 9.68
CA ASN A 184 -12.34 -7.84 9.47
C ASN A 184 -12.08 -9.35 9.61
N ALA A 185 -10.86 -9.81 9.30
CA ALA A 185 -10.41 -11.18 9.55
C ALA A 185 -10.07 -11.47 11.03
N GLY A 186 -10.16 -10.47 11.93
CA GLY A 186 -9.93 -10.63 13.36
C GLY A 186 -8.46 -10.50 13.79
N LEU A 187 -7.56 -10.01 12.93
CA LEU A 187 -6.16 -9.80 13.32
C LEU A 187 -6.07 -8.68 14.36
N PRO A 188 -5.32 -8.88 15.50
CA PRO A 188 -5.17 -7.88 16.53
C PRO A 188 -4.58 -6.57 16.01
N TYR A 189 -5.07 -5.42 16.51
CA TYR A 189 -4.61 -4.08 16.12
C TYR A 189 -3.10 -3.91 16.22
N LYS A 190 -2.49 -4.53 17.24
CA LYS A 190 -1.04 -4.44 17.48
C LYS A 190 -0.25 -5.11 16.35
N GLU A 191 -0.71 -6.23 15.86
CA GLU A 191 -0.07 -6.94 14.75
C GLU A 191 -0.23 -6.17 13.44
N ILE A 192 -1.40 -5.59 13.19
CA ILE A 192 -1.62 -4.69 12.05
C ILE A 192 -0.72 -3.46 12.14
N GLN A 193 -0.57 -2.86 13.34
CA GLN A 193 0.34 -1.74 13.57
C GLN A 193 1.77 -2.10 13.17
N ILE A 194 2.27 -3.25 13.62
CA ILE A 194 3.62 -3.75 13.33
C ILE A 194 3.77 -4.01 11.82
N ARG A 195 2.85 -4.76 11.23
CA ARG A 195 2.86 -5.10 9.79
C ARG A 195 2.86 -3.85 8.91
N LEU A 196 2.10 -2.84 9.27
CA LEU A 196 2.06 -1.58 8.55
C LEU A 196 3.24 -0.65 8.88
N GLY A 197 3.93 -0.83 9.99
CA GLY A 197 4.98 0.09 10.46
C GLY A 197 4.39 1.45 10.85
N HIS A 198 3.28 1.45 11.61
CA HIS A 198 2.69 2.65 12.19
C HIS A 198 3.41 3.01 13.50
N ALA A 199 3.91 4.24 13.60
CA ALA A 199 4.61 4.71 14.80
C ALA A 199 3.68 4.78 16.03
N LYS A 200 2.38 5.03 15.81
CA LYS A 200 1.36 5.14 16.87
C LYS A 200 0.18 4.22 16.55
N LEU A 201 -0.38 3.61 17.59
CA LEU A 201 -1.57 2.74 17.45
C LEU A 201 -2.79 3.54 16.96
N SER A 202 -2.91 4.82 17.33
CA SER A 202 -3.98 5.70 16.86
C SER A 202 -4.10 5.76 15.34
N MET A 203 -2.98 5.69 14.61
CA MET A 203 -2.99 5.65 13.15
C MET A 203 -3.67 4.39 12.57
N THR A 204 -3.66 3.29 13.31
CA THR A 204 -4.39 2.06 12.96
C THR A 204 -5.85 2.17 13.40
N MET A 205 -6.11 2.76 14.57
CA MET A 205 -7.46 2.95 15.11
C MET A 205 -8.28 3.95 14.28
N ASP A 206 -7.65 4.96 13.67
CA ASP A 206 -8.34 5.90 12.76
C ASP A 206 -8.96 5.19 11.54
N ILE A 207 -8.36 4.09 11.10
CA ILE A 207 -8.93 3.24 10.03
C ILE A 207 -10.17 2.53 10.55
N TYR A 208 -10.14 2.08 11.81
CA TYR A 208 -11.23 1.34 12.45
C TYR A 208 -12.45 2.19 12.77
N SER A 209 -12.29 3.46 13.15
CA SER A 209 -13.40 4.35 13.53
C SER A 209 -14.47 4.46 12.43
N HIS A 210 -14.10 4.22 11.18
CA HIS A 210 -15.01 4.19 10.03
C HIS A 210 -15.68 2.83 9.78
N LEU A 211 -15.07 1.72 10.28
CA LEU A 211 -15.56 0.35 10.12
C LEU A 211 -16.40 -0.11 11.30
N SER A 212 -16.24 0.49 12.49
CA SER A 212 -16.81 0.00 13.75
C SER A 212 -18.31 0.18 13.91
N LYS A 213 -18.96 0.98 13.07
CA LYS A 213 -20.43 1.15 13.14
C LYS A 213 -21.19 -0.15 12.86
N ASP A 214 -20.65 -1.03 12.02
CA ASP A 214 -21.24 -2.33 11.70
C ASP A 214 -20.83 -3.45 12.70
N ASN A 215 -19.67 -3.31 13.35
CA ASN A 215 -19.12 -4.33 14.26
C ASN A 215 -19.64 -4.22 15.72
N GLN A 216 -20.24 -3.11 16.14
CA GLN A 216 -20.82 -2.98 17.49
C GLN A 216 -21.97 -3.96 17.75
N LYS A 217 -22.66 -4.43 16.70
CA LYS A 217 -23.73 -5.44 16.80
C LYS A 217 -23.24 -6.87 17.05
N ASN A 218 -21.94 -7.12 16.93
CA ASN A 218 -21.37 -8.48 16.97
C ASN A 218 -20.73 -8.88 18.32
N ALA A 219 -20.62 -7.96 19.30
CA ALA A 219 -19.96 -8.25 20.58
C ALA A 219 -20.57 -9.45 21.31
N THR A 220 -21.90 -9.57 21.29
CA THR A 220 -22.62 -10.69 21.92
C THR A 220 -22.27 -12.01 21.25
N SER A 221 -22.25 -12.05 19.91
CA SER A 221 -21.93 -13.28 19.18
C SER A 221 -20.47 -13.71 19.34
N PHE A 222 -19.55 -12.78 19.53
CA PHE A 222 -18.16 -13.08 19.87
C PHE A 222 -18.03 -13.69 21.26
N TYR A 223 -18.77 -13.14 22.24
CA TYR A 223 -18.82 -13.69 23.60
C TYR A 223 -19.39 -15.10 23.61
N GLU A 224 -20.52 -15.32 22.95
CA GLU A 224 -21.16 -16.63 22.85
C GLU A 224 -20.22 -17.68 22.24
N LYS A 225 -19.58 -17.38 21.11
CA LYS A 225 -18.59 -18.27 20.47
C LYS A 225 -17.38 -18.54 21.37
N ALA A 226 -16.90 -17.56 22.14
CA ALA A 226 -15.80 -17.76 23.07
C ALA A 226 -16.18 -18.69 24.21
N ILE A 227 -17.40 -18.56 24.78
CA ILE A 227 -17.91 -19.43 25.83
C ILE A 227 -18.16 -20.85 25.32
N GLU A 228 -18.71 -21.02 24.12
CA GLU A 228 -18.89 -22.33 23.49
C GLU A 228 -17.54 -23.05 23.30
N LYS A 229 -16.52 -22.35 22.85
CA LYS A 229 -15.18 -22.92 22.69
C LYS A 229 -14.55 -23.36 24.01
N LEU A 230 -14.79 -22.62 25.10
CA LEU A 230 -14.32 -23.00 26.44
C LEU A 230 -15.09 -24.24 27.02
N LYS A 231 -16.32 -24.47 26.60
CA LYS A 231 -17.12 -25.63 27.03
C LYS A 231 -16.81 -26.91 26.25
N SER A 232 -16.19 -26.78 25.07
CA SER A 232 -15.85 -27.88 24.16
C SER A 232 -14.38 -28.34 24.28
N SER A 233 -13.59 -27.70 25.15
CA SER A 233 -12.21 -28.04 25.50
C SER A 233 -12.15 -28.74 26.84
#